data_c765299dbbc2242717591c2b9f8a8985
#
_entry.id   c765299dbbc2242717591c2b9f8a8985
#
_cell.length_a   1.000
_cell.length_b   1.000
_cell.length_c   1.000
_cell.angle_alpha   90.00
_cell.angle_beta   90.00
_cell.angle_gamma   90.00
#
_symmetry.space_group_name_H-M   'P 1'
#
loop_
_entity.id
_entity.type
_entity.pdbx_description
1 polymer ?
#
loop_
_entity_poly.entity_id
_entity_poly.type
_entity_poly.pdbx_seq_one_letter_code
_entity_poly.pdbx_strand_id
1 'polypeptide(L)'
;MTTHFTSGVTNVSADGTLGKLKAPAPHKYHSYFNDFDTYLASDWTITTTEGGSGNASEALTDGDGGLLLITNDDADNDHDFFQLVKEGYKYETGKQLAFNMRFKTSDARS
;
A
#
# COMPACT_ATOMS: atom_id res chain seq x y z
N MET A 1 21.26 19.04 -19.95
CA MET A 1 21.00 17.60 -19.79
C MET A 1 19.53 17.33 -20.00
N THR A 2 19.20 16.43 -20.87
CA THR A 2 17.81 16.03 -21.08
C THR A 2 17.45 14.95 -20.06
N THR A 3 16.46 15.22 -19.25
CA THR A 3 15.92 14.19 -18.34
C THR A 3 15.16 13.16 -19.17
N HIS A 4 15.54 11.92 -19.05
CA HIS A 4 14.97 10.84 -19.82
C HIS A 4 14.47 9.73 -18.90
N PHE A 5 13.19 9.42 -18.99
CA PHE A 5 12.56 8.37 -18.21
C PHE A 5 12.30 7.15 -19.08
N THR A 6 13.32 6.33 -19.30
CA THR A 6 13.22 5.11 -20.13
C THR A 6 12.19 4.13 -19.62
N SER A 7 11.98 4.11 -18.32
CA SER A 7 11.04 3.23 -17.64
C SER A 7 9.83 3.97 -17.06
N GLY A 8 9.61 5.22 -17.49
CA GLY A 8 8.61 6.08 -16.88
C GLY A 8 9.07 6.59 -15.51
N VAL A 9 8.18 7.27 -14.80
CA VAL A 9 8.47 7.83 -13.48
C VAL A 9 8.36 6.71 -12.43
N THR A 10 9.45 5.99 -12.21
CA THR A 10 9.50 4.87 -11.27
C THR A 10 10.89 4.69 -10.69
N ASN A 11 10.97 4.20 -9.48
CA ASN A 11 12.20 3.79 -8.81
C ASN A 11 12.62 2.36 -9.13
N VAL A 12 11.80 1.63 -9.88
CA VAL A 12 12.02 0.23 -10.21
C VAL A 12 12.71 0.13 -11.56
N SER A 13 13.73 -0.74 -11.66
CA SER A 13 14.40 -1.04 -12.94
C SER A 13 13.40 -1.54 -13.98
N ALA A 14 13.57 -1.12 -15.23
CA ALA A 14 12.75 -1.59 -16.35
C ALA A 14 12.84 -3.11 -16.57
N ASP A 15 13.95 -3.73 -16.20
CA ASP A 15 14.17 -5.16 -16.33
C ASP A 15 13.51 -5.97 -15.19
N GLY A 16 13.21 -5.33 -14.08
CA GLY A 16 12.50 -5.97 -12.98
C GLY A 16 11.02 -6.23 -13.30
N THR A 17 10.44 -7.25 -12.69
CA THR A 17 9.00 -7.56 -12.87
C THR A 17 8.10 -6.38 -12.53
N LEU A 18 8.38 -5.69 -11.42
CA LEU A 18 7.63 -4.50 -11.02
C LEU A 18 7.85 -3.33 -11.98
N GLY A 19 9.05 -3.20 -12.56
CA GLY A 19 9.32 -2.20 -13.59
C GLY A 19 8.47 -2.41 -14.85
N LYS A 20 8.18 -3.64 -15.21
CA LYS A 20 7.29 -3.99 -16.32
C LYS A 20 5.83 -3.66 -16.04
N LEU A 21 5.43 -3.68 -14.77
CA LEU A 21 4.06 -3.41 -14.31
C LEU A 21 3.85 -1.97 -13.85
N LYS A 22 4.85 -1.10 -13.97
CA LYS A 22 4.83 0.27 -13.47
C LYS A 22 3.69 1.14 -13.96
N ALA A 23 3.25 0.91 -15.19
CA ALA A 23 2.18 1.65 -15.82
C ALA A 23 1.31 0.68 -16.64
N PRO A 24 0.55 -0.21 -15.97
CA PRO A 24 -0.31 -1.15 -16.66
C PRO A 24 -1.39 -0.41 -17.44
N ALA A 25 -1.63 -0.84 -18.68
CA ALA A 25 -2.67 -0.24 -19.51
C ALA A 25 -4.05 -0.53 -18.89
N PRO A 26 -4.88 0.49 -18.59
CA PRO A 26 -6.13 0.29 -17.84
C PRO A 26 -7.17 -0.54 -18.60
N HIS A 27 -7.04 -0.68 -19.91
CA HIS A 27 -7.91 -1.54 -20.73
C HIS A 27 -7.50 -3.02 -20.75
N LYS A 28 -6.31 -3.34 -20.21
CA LYS A 28 -5.77 -4.71 -20.15
C LYS A 28 -5.64 -5.25 -18.73
N TYR A 29 -5.48 -4.35 -17.76
CA TYR A 29 -5.20 -4.71 -16.38
C TYR A 29 -6.11 -3.95 -15.43
N HIS A 30 -6.60 -4.65 -14.42
CA HIS A 30 -7.14 -3.99 -13.24
C HIS A 30 -5.96 -3.57 -12.36
N SER A 31 -5.88 -2.31 -12.02
CA SER A 31 -4.81 -1.78 -11.18
C SER A 31 -5.35 -0.84 -10.11
N TYR A 32 -4.75 -0.90 -8.96
CA TYR A 32 -4.96 0.03 -7.86
C TYR A 32 -3.60 0.53 -7.39
N PHE A 33 -3.50 1.83 -7.23
CA PHE A 33 -2.33 2.47 -6.67
C PHE A 33 -2.79 3.55 -5.69
N ASN A 34 -2.17 3.59 -4.52
CA ASN A 34 -2.38 4.63 -3.53
C ASN A 34 -1.04 5.00 -2.90
N ASP A 35 -0.66 6.24 -3.01
CA ASP A 35 0.56 6.80 -2.42
C ASP A 35 0.26 7.54 -1.10
N PHE A 36 -0.97 7.46 -0.63
CA PHE A 36 -1.43 8.11 0.59
C PHE A 36 -1.18 9.63 0.66
N ASP A 37 -1.25 10.30 -0.49
CA ASP A 37 -1.41 11.76 -0.52
C ASP A 37 -2.77 12.16 0.05
N THR A 38 -3.74 11.27 -0.07
CA THR A 38 -5.06 11.39 0.51
C THR A 38 -5.46 10.07 1.18
N TYR A 39 -6.23 10.15 2.25
CA TYR A 39 -6.80 9.00 2.93
C TYR A 39 -8.24 9.27 3.29
N LEU A 40 -9.11 8.38 2.87
CA LEU A 40 -10.53 8.42 3.21
C LEU A 40 -10.89 7.10 3.90
N ALA A 41 -11.14 7.16 5.20
CA ALA A 41 -11.42 5.96 6.01
C ALA A 41 -12.63 5.16 5.50
N SER A 42 -13.61 5.83 4.89
CA SER A 42 -14.79 5.15 4.31
C SER A 42 -14.51 4.25 3.12
N ASP A 43 -13.33 4.35 2.51
CA ASP A 43 -12.92 3.47 1.41
C ASP A 43 -12.39 2.13 1.92
N TRP A 44 -12.19 2.02 3.22
CA TRP A 44 -11.60 0.88 3.88
C TRP A 44 -12.51 0.28 4.94
N THR A 45 -12.50 -1.01 5.05
CA THR A 45 -12.94 -1.73 6.25
C THR A 45 -11.69 -2.05 7.07
N ILE A 46 -11.57 -1.42 8.22
CA ILE A 46 -10.44 -1.62 9.14
C ILE A 46 -10.94 -2.47 10.28
N THR A 47 -10.28 -3.60 10.49
CA THR A 47 -10.58 -4.49 11.62
C THR A 47 -9.36 -4.47 12.55
N THR A 48 -9.54 -3.83 13.69
CA THR A 48 -8.52 -3.67 14.70
C THR A 48 -8.69 -4.72 15.80
N THR A 49 -7.60 -5.33 16.21
CA THR A 49 -7.53 -6.17 17.39
C THR A 49 -6.49 -5.58 18.34
N GLU A 50 -6.92 -5.19 19.51
CA GLU A 50 -6.10 -4.62 20.56
C GLU A 50 -5.99 -5.61 21.73
N GLY A 51 -4.77 -5.98 22.08
CA GLY A 51 -4.51 -6.86 23.25
C GLY A 51 -4.52 -6.13 24.58
N GLY A 52 -4.44 -4.81 24.55
CA GLY A 52 -4.40 -3.90 25.70
C GLY A 52 -5.62 -3.03 25.86
N SER A 53 -5.43 -1.89 26.52
CA SER A 53 -6.45 -0.84 26.71
C SER A 53 -6.24 0.39 25.82
N GLY A 54 -5.27 0.33 24.93
CA GLY A 54 -5.00 1.38 23.94
C GLY A 54 -6.00 1.37 22.79
N ASN A 55 -5.79 2.27 21.86
CA ASN A 55 -6.57 2.35 20.62
C ASN A 55 -5.62 2.45 19.44
N ALA A 56 -5.89 1.68 18.41
CA ALA A 56 -5.26 1.91 17.12
C ALA A 56 -5.73 3.23 16.50
N SER A 57 -4.88 3.81 15.69
CA SER A 57 -5.22 5.01 14.93
C SER A 57 -4.51 5.03 13.58
N GLU A 58 -5.20 5.57 12.58
CA GLU A 58 -4.70 5.77 11.24
C GLU A 58 -4.79 7.24 10.88
N ALA A 59 -3.68 7.83 10.47
CA ALA A 59 -3.63 9.22 10.08
C ALA A 59 -2.61 9.45 8.95
N LEU A 60 -2.90 10.41 8.10
CA LEU A 60 -1.89 10.92 7.18
C LEU A 60 -0.80 11.64 7.97
N THR A 61 0.43 11.43 7.59
CA THR A 61 1.59 12.13 8.16
C THR A 61 2.52 12.62 7.07
N ASP A 62 3.35 13.60 7.43
CA ASP A 62 4.30 14.18 6.49
C ASP A 62 5.37 13.17 6.10
N GLY A 63 5.60 13.08 4.81
CA GLY A 63 6.63 12.24 4.24
C GLY A 63 6.73 12.40 2.74
N ASP A 64 7.89 12.05 2.20
CA ASP A 64 8.12 12.08 0.76
C ASP A 64 7.25 11.03 0.05
N GLY A 65 6.32 11.50 -0.76
CA GLY A 65 5.40 10.65 -1.51
C GLY A 65 4.16 10.20 -0.74
N GLY A 66 3.79 10.88 0.36
CA GLY A 66 2.64 10.52 1.18
C GLY A 66 2.90 9.34 2.12
N LEU A 67 2.39 9.43 3.33
CA LEU A 67 2.51 8.37 4.34
C LEU A 67 1.19 8.19 5.11
N LEU A 68 0.74 6.97 5.21
CA LEU A 68 -0.26 6.57 6.19
C LEU A 68 0.46 6.03 7.42
N LEU A 69 0.30 6.71 8.54
CA LEU A 69 0.79 6.25 9.84
C LEU A 69 -0.28 5.38 10.49
N ILE A 70 0.08 4.16 10.80
CA ILE A 70 -0.74 3.24 11.59
C ILE A 70 -0.05 3.11 12.95
N THR A 71 -0.79 3.39 14.01
CA THR A 71 -0.28 3.33 15.37
C THR A 71 -1.13 2.34 16.16
N ASN A 72 -0.49 1.31 16.70
CA ASN A 72 -1.08 0.34 17.61
C ASN A 72 -0.63 0.63 19.04
N ASP A 73 -1.30 0.04 20.02
CA ASP A 73 -0.88 0.05 21.40
C ASP A 73 0.41 -0.77 21.60
N ASP A 74 1.00 -0.70 22.78
CA ASP A 74 2.22 -1.43 23.18
C ASP A 74 1.89 -2.81 23.78
N ALA A 75 0.85 -3.46 23.30
CA ALA A 75 0.43 -4.77 23.75
C ALA A 75 0.76 -5.87 22.75
N ASP A 76 1.01 -7.07 23.25
CA ASP A 76 1.26 -8.23 22.40
C ASP A 76 -0.01 -8.61 21.61
N ASN A 77 0.19 -8.94 20.33
CA ASN A 77 -0.84 -9.40 19.41
C ASN A 77 -1.78 -8.31 18.88
N ASP A 78 -1.37 -7.04 18.94
CA ASP A 78 -2.10 -5.97 18.28
C ASP A 78 -1.93 -6.06 16.78
N HIS A 79 -3.03 -5.91 16.06
CA HIS A 79 -2.99 -5.93 14.61
C HIS A 79 -4.18 -5.22 13.97
N ASP A 80 -3.92 -4.66 12.81
CA ASP A 80 -4.92 -4.01 11.96
C ASP A 80 -5.00 -4.69 10.61
N PHE A 81 -6.23 -5.04 10.21
CA PHE A 81 -6.51 -5.51 8.87
C PHE A 81 -7.16 -4.41 8.05
N PHE A 82 -6.54 -4.07 6.94
CA PHE A 82 -7.06 -3.12 5.97
C PHE A 82 -7.64 -3.86 4.77
N GLN A 83 -8.91 -3.68 4.54
CA GLN A 83 -9.61 -4.24 3.40
C GLN A 83 -10.35 -3.13 2.65
N LEU A 84 -10.23 -3.09 1.33
CA LEU A 84 -11.08 -2.21 0.53
C LEU A 84 -12.55 -2.61 0.70
N VAL A 85 -13.44 -1.62 0.84
CA VAL A 85 -14.88 -1.86 1.05
C VAL A 85 -15.49 -2.72 -0.06
N LYS A 86 -14.95 -2.63 -1.28
CA LYS A 86 -15.41 -3.43 -2.41
C LYS A 86 -14.34 -4.40 -2.88
N GLU A 87 -14.74 -5.63 -3.15
CA GLU A 87 -13.90 -6.62 -3.81
C GLU A 87 -13.74 -6.26 -5.30
N GLY A 88 -12.70 -5.46 -5.60
CA GLY A 88 -12.40 -5.03 -6.96
C GLY A 88 -11.51 -5.99 -7.73
N TYR A 89 -10.93 -6.97 -7.06
CA TYR A 89 -9.92 -7.88 -7.63
C TYR A 89 -10.31 -9.33 -7.36
N LYS A 90 -10.23 -10.13 -8.41
CA LYS A 90 -10.48 -11.57 -8.32
C LYS A 90 -9.25 -12.33 -8.80
N TYR A 91 -8.80 -13.27 -7.98
CA TYR A 91 -7.77 -14.20 -8.41
C TYR A 91 -8.37 -15.23 -9.37
N GLU A 92 -7.73 -15.41 -10.53
CA GLU A 92 -8.12 -16.41 -11.52
C GLU A 92 -6.89 -17.18 -12.01
N THR A 93 -7.07 -18.47 -12.23
CA THR A 93 -6.02 -19.33 -12.78
C THR A 93 -5.58 -18.83 -14.16
N GLY A 94 -4.27 -18.75 -14.36
CA GLY A 94 -3.68 -18.27 -15.60
C GLY A 94 -3.58 -16.76 -15.74
N LYS A 95 -4.07 -16.00 -14.74
CA LYS A 95 -3.90 -14.54 -14.67
C LYS A 95 -2.89 -14.17 -13.62
N GLN A 96 -2.00 -13.26 -13.95
CA GLN A 96 -0.97 -12.78 -13.04
C GLN A 96 -1.55 -11.79 -12.04
N LEU A 97 -1.29 -12.02 -10.76
CA LEU A 97 -1.52 -11.07 -9.69
C LEU A 97 -0.18 -10.52 -9.22
N ALA A 98 -0.06 -9.21 -9.13
CA ALA A 98 1.10 -8.55 -8.55
C ALA A 98 0.65 -7.62 -7.41
N PHE A 99 1.33 -7.71 -6.29
CA PHE A 99 1.14 -6.86 -5.13
C PHE A 99 2.49 -6.25 -4.73
N ASN A 100 2.50 -4.97 -4.46
CA ASN A 100 3.67 -4.26 -3.98
C ASN A 100 3.27 -3.27 -2.88
N MET A 101 4.03 -3.25 -1.82
CA MET A 101 3.83 -2.32 -0.70
C MET A 101 5.19 -1.79 -0.23
N ARG A 102 5.24 -0.49 0.04
CA ARG A 102 6.36 0.16 0.71
C ARG A 102 5.94 0.46 2.15
N PHE A 103 6.73 0.05 3.11
CA PHE A 103 6.46 0.31 4.51
C PHE A 103 7.74 0.63 5.28
N LYS A 104 7.58 1.26 6.42
CA LYS A 104 8.62 1.54 7.40
C LYS A 104 8.07 1.27 8.78
N THR A 105 8.82 0.59 9.62
CA THR A 105 8.49 0.39 11.03
C THR A 105 9.17 1.45 11.89
N SER A 106 8.57 1.79 13.03
CA SER A 106 9.15 2.72 14.00
C SER A 106 10.29 2.08 14.79
N ASP A 107 10.27 0.75 14.96
CA ASP A 107 11.28 -0.03 15.66
C ASP A 107 11.78 -1.19 14.77
N ALA A 108 13.08 -1.45 14.84
CA ALA A 108 13.71 -2.57 14.14
C ALA A 108 13.37 -3.94 14.76
N ARG A 109 12.67 -3.96 15.87
CA ARG A 109 12.23 -5.17 16.58
C ARG A 109 10.78 -5.55 16.32
N SER A 110 10.09 -4.78 15.54
CA SER A 110 8.68 -5.03 15.16
C SER A 110 8.58 -6.11 14.10
#